data_434794e20c38b0309fdd59e2a5a6337b
#
_entry.id   434794e20c38b0309fdd59e2a5a6337b
#
_cell.length_a   1.000
_cell.length_b   1.000
_cell.length_c   1.000
_cell.angle_alpha   90.00
_cell.angle_beta   90.00
_cell.angle_gamma   90.00
#
_symmetry.space_group_name_H-M   'P 1'
#
loop_
_entity.id
_entity.type
_entity.pdbx_description
1 polymer ?
#
loop_
_entity_poly.entity_id
_entity_poly.type
_entity_poly.pdbx_seq_one_letter_code
_entity_poly.pdbx_strand_id
1 'polypeptide(L)'
;MKFPKFVGAAVMTVAVATSLAACSSSDDSDDVPTVAATTSAAATSEAAASGADAGVTNPNVRPSVATLNAMLNKALDPNVPNSEKTDLVQGSEKDPQLFDKLVKARQDNKDVTYQIFPPVIPAGPNKATVKVLVKLPDNPPTKLDAQIVYDGGRWKLASDSVCPILSGNNIKSAMCTK
;
A
#
# COMPACT_ATOMS: atom_id res chain seq x y z
N MET A 1 -35.58 -7.78 3.74
CA MET A 1 -35.73 -6.44 3.13
C MET A 1 -35.36 -6.56 1.67
N LYS A 2 -36.28 -6.18 0.76
CA LYS A 2 -36.11 -6.40 -0.69
C LYS A 2 -35.30 -5.25 -1.28
N PHE A 3 -34.21 -5.56 -1.97
CA PHE A 3 -33.44 -4.57 -2.72
C PHE A 3 -34.01 -4.41 -4.14
N PRO A 4 -34.17 -3.18 -4.66
CA PRO A 4 -34.60 -2.97 -6.03
C PRO A 4 -33.44 -3.19 -7.01
N LYS A 5 -33.74 -3.97 -8.07
CA LYS A 5 -32.89 -4.14 -9.25
C LYS A 5 -32.91 -2.85 -10.08
N PHE A 6 -31.78 -2.21 -10.27
CA PHE A 6 -31.61 -1.20 -11.30
C PHE A 6 -30.94 -1.83 -12.52
N VAL A 7 -31.73 -1.95 -13.58
CA VAL A 7 -31.29 -2.24 -14.94
C VAL A 7 -31.06 -0.88 -15.62
N GLY A 8 -29.87 -0.62 -16.09
CA GLY A 8 -29.54 0.55 -16.87
C GLY A 8 -28.42 0.22 -17.86
N ALA A 9 -28.83 -0.16 -19.08
CA ALA A 9 -27.93 -0.30 -20.22
C ALA A 9 -27.62 1.08 -20.81
N ALA A 10 -26.35 1.41 -21.01
CA ALA A 10 -25.92 2.45 -21.94
C ALA A 10 -24.63 2.03 -22.62
N VAL A 11 -24.78 1.65 -23.87
CA VAL A 11 -23.72 1.41 -24.85
C VAL A 11 -23.26 2.76 -25.38
N MET A 12 -21.96 3.05 -25.30
CA MET A 12 -21.32 4.06 -26.17
C MET A 12 -19.97 3.54 -26.64
N THR A 13 -20.00 3.11 -27.89
CA THR A 13 -18.84 2.89 -28.75
C THR A 13 -18.29 4.24 -29.23
N VAL A 14 -17.02 4.49 -29.00
CA VAL A 14 -16.25 5.49 -29.78
C VAL A 14 -14.98 4.81 -30.24
N ALA A 15 -14.97 4.57 -31.56
CA ALA A 15 -13.77 4.20 -32.28
C ALA A 15 -13.09 5.50 -32.79
N VAL A 16 -11.80 5.64 -32.51
CA VAL A 16 -10.94 6.60 -33.27
C VAL A 16 -9.67 5.88 -33.68
N ALA A 17 -9.48 5.86 -34.95
CA ALA A 17 -8.39 5.23 -35.67
C ALA A 17 -7.16 6.16 -35.81
N THR A 18 -6.00 5.52 -35.93
CA THR A 18 -4.83 5.78 -36.79
C THR A 18 -4.08 7.11 -36.75
N SER A 19 -2.75 7.00 -36.54
CA SER A 19 -1.83 7.32 -37.64
C SER A 19 -0.40 6.83 -37.32
N LEU A 20 0.07 5.96 -38.19
CA LEU A 20 1.46 5.62 -38.44
C LEU A 20 2.15 6.80 -39.12
N ALA A 21 3.31 7.16 -38.62
CA ALA A 21 4.27 7.91 -39.45
C ALA A 21 5.64 7.20 -39.29
N ALA A 22 5.95 6.43 -40.29
CA ALA A 22 7.29 5.97 -40.60
C ALA A 22 8.01 7.08 -41.34
N CYS A 23 9.24 7.39 -41.02
CA CYS A 23 10.20 7.99 -41.91
C CYS A 23 11.54 7.26 -41.73
N SER A 24 11.93 6.70 -42.83
CA SER A 24 13.15 5.97 -43.12
C SER A 24 14.25 6.89 -43.68
N SER A 25 15.46 6.35 -43.61
CA SER A 25 16.62 6.53 -44.52
C SER A 25 17.42 7.83 -44.35
N SER A 26 18.70 7.87 -44.45
CA SER A 26 19.79 7.02 -44.96
C SER A 26 21.10 7.76 -44.74
N ASP A 27 22.12 6.95 -44.55
CA ASP A 27 23.48 7.09 -45.06
C ASP A 27 24.43 8.22 -44.67
N ASP A 28 25.51 7.72 -44.24
CA ASP A 28 26.93 7.95 -44.56
C ASP A 28 27.80 8.83 -43.66
N SER A 29 28.85 8.12 -43.26
CA SER A 29 30.26 8.56 -43.16
C SER A 29 30.78 9.11 -41.83
N ASP A 30 31.63 8.26 -41.22
CA ASP A 30 32.93 8.56 -40.59
C ASP A 30 33.08 9.90 -39.84
N ASP A 31 33.13 9.82 -38.55
CA ASP A 31 34.30 10.25 -37.77
C ASP A 31 34.20 9.80 -36.29
N VAL A 32 35.23 9.14 -35.79
CA VAL A 32 35.37 8.79 -34.39
C VAL A 32 36.04 9.93 -33.68
N PRO A 33 35.43 10.45 -32.60
CA PRO A 33 36.20 10.63 -31.40
C PRO A 33 35.54 9.93 -30.20
N THR A 34 36.29 9.06 -29.64
CA THR A 34 36.17 8.53 -28.27
C THR A 34 35.84 9.62 -27.27
N VAL A 35 34.64 9.63 -26.75
CA VAL A 35 34.29 10.35 -25.54
C VAL A 35 33.49 9.45 -24.61
N ALA A 36 34.14 9.22 -23.49
CA ALA A 36 33.63 8.86 -22.17
C ALA A 36 32.25 8.21 -22.10
N ALA A 37 32.25 6.95 -21.76
CA ALA A 37 31.12 6.25 -21.20
C ALA A 37 30.51 7.07 -20.07
N THR A 38 29.41 7.74 -20.34
CA THR A 38 28.51 8.17 -19.31
C THR A 38 27.84 6.90 -18.79
N THR A 39 28.36 6.39 -17.73
CA THR A 39 27.76 5.35 -16.92
C THR A 39 26.36 5.81 -16.59
N SER A 40 25.38 5.30 -17.33
CA SER A 40 23.99 5.32 -16.91
C SER A 40 23.97 4.58 -15.57
N ALA A 41 23.83 5.33 -14.50
CA ALA A 41 23.63 4.73 -13.20
C ALA A 41 22.38 3.88 -13.31
N ALA A 42 22.60 2.59 -13.51
CA ALA A 42 21.61 1.58 -13.22
C ALA A 42 21.14 1.87 -11.81
N ALA A 43 19.86 2.21 -11.67
CA ALA A 43 19.21 2.21 -10.38
C ALA A 43 19.43 0.82 -9.81
N THR A 44 20.44 0.72 -8.96
CA THR A 44 20.69 -0.46 -8.15
C THR A 44 19.40 -0.66 -7.36
N SER A 45 18.65 -1.66 -7.76
CA SER A 45 17.66 -2.27 -6.88
C SER A 45 18.47 -2.73 -5.67
N GLU A 46 18.53 -1.91 -4.64
CA GLU A 46 18.93 -2.38 -3.32
C GLU A 46 17.89 -3.40 -2.89
N ALA A 47 18.19 -4.62 -3.28
CA ALA A 47 17.55 -5.79 -2.72
C ALA A 47 17.85 -5.80 -1.22
N ALA A 48 16.77 -5.83 -0.46
CA ALA A 48 16.71 -6.43 0.86
C ALA A 48 17.63 -5.84 1.94
N ALA A 49 17.26 -4.70 2.50
CA ALA A 49 17.30 -4.66 3.95
C ALA A 49 15.99 -5.30 4.42
N SER A 50 16.07 -6.57 4.72
CA SER A 50 15.01 -7.36 5.31
C SER A 50 14.66 -6.79 6.68
N GLY A 51 13.52 -6.12 6.76
CA GLY A 51 12.98 -5.73 8.03
C GLY A 51 11.82 -4.77 7.82
N ALA A 52 10.70 -5.08 8.46
CA ALA A 52 9.57 -4.16 8.60
C ALA A 52 9.97 -2.79 9.19
N ASP A 53 11.23 -2.62 9.55
CA ASP A 53 11.79 -1.42 10.19
C ASP A 53 12.63 -0.52 9.26
N ALA A 54 12.93 -0.95 8.03
CA ALA A 54 13.71 -0.13 7.10
C ALA A 54 12.98 1.18 6.74
N GLY A 55 13.56 2.31 7.12
CA GLY A 55 13.06 3.65 6.81
C GLY A 55 11.88 4.13 7.66
N VAL A 56 11.38 3.34 8.63
CA VAL A 56 10.21 3.73 9.44
C VAL A 56 10.54 4.70 10.58
N THR A 57 11.80 4.82 10.98
CA THR A 57 12.23 5.66 12.12
C THR A 57 12.63 7.08 11.73
N ASN A 58 12.62 7.42 10.45
CA ASN A 58 12.97 8.74 9.96
C ASN A 58 11.72 9.53 9.52
N PRO A 59 11.39 10.66 10.17
CA PRO A 59 10.20 11.46 9.83
C PRO A 59 10.29 12.08 8.42
N ASN A 60 11.50 12.32 7.93
CA ASN A 60 11.74 12.96 6.64
C ASN A 60 11.73 11.97 5.46
N VAL A 61 11.79 10.67 5.75
CA VAL A 61 11.77 9.60 4.77
C VAL A 61 10.50 8.77 4.94
N ARG A 62 9.71 8.67 3.89
CA ARG A 62 8.52 7.83 3.92
C ARG A 62 8.91 6.38 3.67
N PRO A 63 8.31 5.43 4.41
CA PRO A 63 8.55 4.02 4.17
C PRO A 63 8.23 3.62 2.73
N SER A 64 9.02 2.72 2.19
CA SER A 64 8.75 2.14 0.88
C SER A 64 7.50 1.26 0.91
N VAL A 65 6.90 1.01 -0.25
CA VAL A 65 5.76 0.08 -0.36
C VAL A 65 6.14 -1.33 0.11
N ALA A 66 7.38 -1.76 -0.13
CA ALA A 66 7.89 -3.04 0.36
C ALA A 66 7.92 -3.09 1.89
N THR A 67 8.44 -2.04 2.52
CA THR A 67 8.45 -1.89 3.99
C THR A 67 7.03 -1.91 4.57
N LEU A 68 6.11 -1.18 3.96
CA LEU A 68 4.71 -1.13 4.41
C LEU A 68 4.00 -2.48 4.28
N ASN A 69 4.25 -3.23 3.21
CA ASN A 69 3.74 -4.60 3.08
C ASN A 69 4.37 -5.55 4.11
N ALA A 70 5.66 -5.40 4.43
CA ALA A 70 6.29 -6.16 5.49
C ALA A 70 5.67 -5.86 6.86
N MET A 71 5.38 -4.59 7.17
CA MET A 71 4.66 -4.17 8.38
C MET A 71 3.24 -4.78 8.44
N LEU A 72 2.51 -4.75 7.33
CA LEU A 72 1.17 -5.36 7.22
C LEU A 72 1.22 -6.87 7.48
N ASN A 73 2.17 -7.57 6.86
CA ASN A 73 2.36 -9.00 7.07
C ASN A 73 2.72 -9.30 8.53
N LYS A 74 3.64 -8.52 9.13
CA LYS A 74 4.02 -8.66 10.55
C LYS A 74 2.80 -8.45 11.47
N ALA A 75 1.95 -7.47 11.19
CA ALA A 75 0.75 -7.20 11.98
C ALA A 75 -0.24 -8.38 11.98
N LEU A 76 -0.34 -9.09 10.86
CA LEU A 76 -1.28 -10.19 10.63
C LEU A 76 -0.67 -11.58 10.86
N ASP A 77 0.61 -11.68 11.22
CA ASP A 77 1.28 -12.97 11.47
C ASP A 77 0.91 -13.49 12.88
N PRO A 78 0.31 -14.69 12.99
CA PRO A 78 -0.03 -15.27 14.28
C PRO A 78 1.19 -15.68 15.12
N ASN A 79 2.36 -15.85 14.49
CA ASN A 79 3.58 -16.28 15.17
C ASN A 79 4.38 -15.12 15.78
N VAL A 80 4.03 -13.88 15.45
CA VAL A 80 4.68 -12.69 16.01
C VAL A 80 3.91 -12.24 17.25
N PRO A 81 4.57 -12.07 18.40
CA PRO A 81 3.92 -11.63 19.62
C PRO A 81 3.38 -10.20 19.51
N ASN A 82 2.28 -9.91 20.23
CA ASN A 82 1.63 -8.61 20.19
C ASN A 82 2.55 -7.47 20.63
N SER A 83 3.48 -7.72 21.55
CA SER A 83 4.48 -6.75 22.00
C SER A 83 5.36 -6.20 20.87
N GLU A 84 5.62 -6.99 19.83
CA GLU A 84 6.38 -6.56 18.68
C GLU A 84 5.55 -5.86 17.61
N LYS A 85 4.24 -5.89 17.74
CA LYS A 85 3.28 -5.29 16.79
C LYS A 85 2.77 -3.93 17.25
N THR A 86 2.88 -3.61 18.53
CA THR A 86 2.31 -2.39 19.14
C THR A 86 2.71 -1.13 18.38
N ASP A 87 3.92 -1.09 17.84
CA ASP A 87 4.43 0.05 17.08
C ASP A 87 4.00 0.10 15.61
N LEU A 88 3.18 -0.84 15.15
CA LEU A 88 2.74 -0.88 13.75
C LEU A 88 1.48 -0.04 13.49
N VAL A 89 0.69 0.20 14.53
CA VAL A 89 -0.59 0.94 14.46
C VAL A 89 -0.62 2.02 15.53
N GLN A 90 -1.02 3.21 15.15
CA GLN A 90 -1.17 4.34 16.07
C GLN A 90 -2.28 4.06 17.10
N GLY A 91 -1.95 4.20 18.38
CA GLY A 91 -2.90 4.03 19.48
C GLY A 91 -3.17 2.58 19.87
N SER A 92 -2.46 1.62 19.27
CA SER A 92 -2.63 0.18 19.57
C SER A 92 -2.26 -0.19 21.01
N GLU A 93 -1.45 0.63 21.67
CA GLU A 93 -1.12 0.48 23.09
C GLU A 93 -2.35 0.52 24.02
N LYS A 94 -3.45 1.11 23.53
CA LYS A 94 -4.74 1.18 24.27
C LYS A 94 -5.55 -0.11 24.18
N ASP A 95 -5.21 -0.99 23.24
CA ASP A 95 -5.88 -2.28 23.06
C ASP A 95 -4.84 -3.41 22.89
N PRO A 96 -4.34 -4.00 23.95
CA PRO A 96 -3.35 -5.07 23.87
C PRO A 96 -3.80 -6.29 23.07
N GLN A 97 -5.11 -6.47 22.89
CA GLN A 97 -5.69 -7.59 22.13
C GLN A 97 -6.00 -7.22 20.67
N LEU A 98 -5.66 -6.02 20.23
CA LEU A 98 -5.95 -5.56 18.87
C LEU A 98 -5.44 -6.55 17.81
N PHE A 99 -4.19 -6.96 17.93
CA PHE A 99 -3.56 -7.83 16.94
C PHE A 99 -4.10 -9.26 16.97
N ASP A 100 -4.50 -9.78 18.12
CA ASP A 100 -5.19 -11.09 18.22
C ASP A 100 -6.52 -11.04 17.46
N LYS A 101 -7.28 -9.95 17.62
CA LYS A 101 -8.54 -9.72 16.91
C LYS A 101 -8.32 -9.61 15.40
N LEU A 102 -7.27 -8.89 14.96
CA LEU A 102 -6.93 -8.76 13.55
C LEU A 102 -6.46 -10.08 12.94
N VAL A 103 -5.60 -10.82 13.63
CA VAL A 103 -5.15 -12.16 13.21
C VAL A 103 -6.33 -13.12 13.10
N LYS A 104 -7.22 -13.12 14.08
CA LYS A 104 -8.44 -13.93 14.04
C LYS A 104 -9.32 -13.54 12.85
N ALA A 105 -9.58 -12.26 12.64
CA ALA A 105 -10.36 -11.79 11.50
C ALA A 105 -9.74 -12.21 10.16
N ARG A 106 -8.41 -12.19 10.06
CA ARG A 106 -7.66 -12.68 8.90
C ARG A 106 -7.83 -14.20 8.72
N GLN A 107 -7.79 -14.97 9.81
CA GLN A 107 -7.97 -16.42 9.77
C GLN A 107 -9.41 -16.82 9.40
N ASP A 108 -10.39 -16.06 9.89
CA ASP A 108 -11.80 -16.26 9.56
C ASP A 108 -12.12 -15.89 8.10
N ASN A 109 -11.27 -15.04 7.48
CA ASN A 109 -11.42 -14.54 6.11
C ASN A 109 -10.16 -14.80 5.27
N LYS A 110 -9.75 -16.07 5.15
CA LYS A 110 -8.50 -16.47 4.48
C LYS A 110 -8.42 -16.08 3.01
N ASP A 111 -9.56 -16.02 2.35
CA ASP A 111 -9.66 -15.71 0.91
C ASP A 111 -9.60 -14.18 0.63
N VAL A 112 -9.66 -13.37 1.68
CA VAL A 112 -9.47 -11.93 1.54
C VAL A 112 -7.98 -11.60 1.56
N THR A 113 -7.51 -10.93 0.52
CA THR A 113 -6.11 -10.48 0.44
C THR A 113 -5.99 -8.97 0.50
N TYR A 114 -4.91 -8.51 1.11
CA TYR A 114 -4.58 -7.10 1.26
C TYR A 114 -3.18 -6.85 0.72
N GLN A 115 -3.03 -5.82 -0.10
CA GLN A 115 -1.73 -5.43 -0.63
C GLN A 115 -1.63 -3.90 -0.72
N ILE A 116 -0.55 -3.35 -0.18
CA ILE A 116 -0.22 -1.95 -0.38
C ILE A 116 0.52 -1.82 -1.70
N PHE A 117 0.15 -0.83 -2.50
CA PHE A 117 0.77 -0.57 -3.80
C PHE A 117 1.07 0.93 -3.98
N PRO A 118 2.02 1.28 -4.88
CA PRO A 118 2.42 2.66 -5.08
C PRO A 118 1.30 3.52 -5.70
N PRO A 119 1.37 4.86 -5.51
CA PRO A 119 2.41 5.60 -4.81
C PRO A 119 2.13 5.79 -3.31
N VAL A 120 3.20 6.08 -2.54
CA VAL A 120 3.08 6.65 -1.18
C VAL A 120 3.03 8.17 -1.33
N ILE A 121 1.88 8.77 -1.07
CA ILE A 121 1.59 10.19 -1.35
C ILE A 121 1.73 11.01 -0.08
N PRO A 122 2.55 12.06 -0.06
CA PRO A 122 2.59 13.00 1.07
C PRO A 122 1.22 13.60 1.36
N ALA A 123 0.81 13.58 2.63
CA ALA A 123 -0.48 14.14 3.07
C ALA A 123 -0.30 15.19 4.19
N GLY A 124 0.87 15.82 4.23
CA GLY A 124 1.23 16.84 5.20
C GLY A 124 2.45 16.45 6.05
N PRO A 125 2.81 17.25 7.03
CA PRO A 125 3.87 16.93 7.98
C PRO A 125 3.55 15.61 8.70
N ASN A 126 4.51 14.70 8.73
CA ASN A 126 4.37 13.42 9.43
C ASN A 126 3.16 12.55 8.99
N LYS A 127 2.64 12.76 7.78
CA LYS A 127 1.51 12.00 7.24
C LYS A 127 1.74 11.63 5.78
N ALA A 128 1.25 10.46 5.39
CA ALA A 128 1.17 10.07 3.99
C ALA A 128 -0.06 9.19 3.74
N THR A 129 -0.54 9.19 2.52
CA THR A 129 -1.61 8.31 2.04
C THR A 129 -1.00 7.21 1.21
N VAL A 130 -1.48 6.00 1.41
CA VAL A 130 -1.10 4.81 0.65
C VAL A 130 -2.34 4.18 0.05
N LYS A 131 -2.17 3.53 -1.09
CA LYS A 131 -3.23 2.77 -1.74
C LYS A 131 -3.18 1.32 -1.27
N VAL A 132 -4.33 0.80 -0.87
CA VAL A 132 -4.49 -0.61 -0.46
C VAL A 132 -5.44 -1.29 -1.43
N LEU A 133 -4.99 -2.36 -2.04
CA LEU A 133 -5.83 -3.25 -2.82
C LEU A 133 -6.40 -4.31 -1.89
N VAL A 134 -7.71 -4.38 -1.82
CA VAL A 134 -8.44 -5.43 -1.11
C VAL A 134 -9.13 -6.30 -2.14
N LYS A 135 -8.87 -7.60 -2.10
CA LYS A 135 -9.53 -8.58 -2.95
C LYS A 135 -10.36 -9.49 -2.05
N LEU A 136 -11.66 -9.49 -2.28
CA LEU A 136 -12.61 -10.43 -1.67
C LEU A 136 -12.90 -11.58 -2.64
N PRO A 137 -13.30 -12.77 -2.13
CA PRO A 137 -13.82 -13.83 -2.98
C PRO A 137 -14.99 -13.31 -3.81
N ASP A 138 -15.07 -13.74 -5.05
CA ASP A 138 -16.20 -13.46 -5.97
C ASP A 138 -16.50 -11.97 -6.23
N ASN A 139 -15.61 -11.07 -5.80
CA ASN A 139 -15.73 -9.63 -6.02
C ASN A 139 -14.51 -9.07 -6.77
N PRO A 140 -14.69 -8.04 -7.60
CA PRO A 140 -13.58 -7.35 -8.20
C PRO A 140 -12.70 -6.68 -7.12
N PRO A 141 -11.38 -6.63 -7.32
CA PRO A 141 -10.50 -5.96 -6.37
C PRO A 141 -10.88 -4.50 -6.16
N THR A 142 -10.94 -4.09 -4.90
CA THR A 142 -11.28 -2.71 -4.50
C THR A 142 -10.03 -1.97 -4.03
N LYS A 143 -9.87 -0.74 -4.49
CA LYS A 143 -8.78 0.15 -4.05
C LYS A 143 -9.29 1.07 -2.96
N LEU A 144 -8.59 1.09 -1.84
CA LEU A 144 -8.88 1.94 -0.69
C LEU A 144 -7.70 2.83 -0.39
N ASP A 145 -7.96 3.99 0.20
CA ASP A 145 -6.93 4.86 0.74
C ASP A 145 -6.76 4.59 2.23
N ALA A 146 -5.51 4.41 2.65
CA ALA A 146 -5.15 4.34 4.05
C ALA A 146 -4.11 5.41 4.37
N GLN A 147 -4.13 5.92 5.58
CA GLN A 147 -3.15 6.89 6.05
C GLN A 147 -2.11 6.22 6.93
N ILE A 148 -0.88 6.66 6.77
CA ILE A 148 0.21 6.40 7.69
C ILE A 148 0.63 7.70 8.36
N VAL A 149 1.09 7.62 9.59
CA VAL A 149 1.49 8.76 10.40
C VAL A 149 2.82 8.47 11.09
N TYR A 150 3.68 9.48 11.17
CA TYR A 150 4.87 9.42 12.00
C TYR A 150 4.51 9.82 13.43
N ASP A 151 4.55 8.88 14.33
CA ASP A 151 4.13 9.04 15.71
C ASP A 151 4.99 8.17 16.66
N GLY A 152 5.39 8.74 17.81
CA GLY A 152 6.22 8.02 18.75
C GLY A 152 7.57 7.56 18.19
N GLY A 153 8.16 8.33 17.28
CA GLY A 153 9.48 8.03 16.72
C GLY A 153 9.48 7.09 15.50
N ARG A 154 8.31 6.74 14.96
CA ARG A 154 8.23 5.88 13.76
C ARG A 154 6.93 6.03 12.97
N TRP A 155 6.99 5.61 11.70
CA TRP A 155 5.81 5.52 10.86
C TRP A 155 4.92 4.34 11.28
N LYS A 156 3.63 4.61 11.44
CA LYS A 156 2.59 3.67 11.85
C LYS A 156 1.37 3.79 10.94
N LEU A 157 0.55 2.76 10.84
CA LEU A 157 -0.77 2.89 10.25
C LEU A 157 -1.64 3.77 11.16
N ALA A 158 -2.28 4.79 10.59
CA ALA A 158 -3.09 5.71 11.36
C ALA A 158 -4.35 5.05 11.93
N SER A 159 -4.73 5.39 13.14
CA SER A 159 -5.96 4.91 13.79
C SER A 159 -7.21 5.19 12.95
N ASP A 160 -7.25 6.35 12.29
CA ASP A 160 -8.36 6.75 11.42
C ASP A 160 -8.56 5.80 10.22
N SER A 161 -7.52 5.07 9.81
CA SER A 161 -7.61 4.04 8.76
C SER A 161 -8.00 2.68 9.31
N VAL A 162 -7.60 2.36 10.53
CA VAL A 162 -7.87 1.05 11.15
C VAL A 162 -9.27 0.98 11.73
N CYS A 163 -9.73 2.04 12.40
CA CYS A 163 -11.00 2.03 13.11
C CYS A 163 -12.23 1.75 12.23
N PRO A 164 -12.34 2.29 11.00
CA PRO A 164 -13.43 1.91 10.09
C PRO A 164 -13.40 0.43 9.71
N ILE A 165 -12.22 -0.17 9.55
CA ILE A 165 -12.05 -1.59 9.22
C ILE A 165 -12.53 -2.46 10.39
N LEU A 166 -12.11 -2.12 11.61
CA LEU A 166 -12.54 -2.82 12.82
C LEU A 166 -14.05 -2.75 13.00
N SER A 167 -14.63 -1.55 12.87
CA SER A 167 -16.07 -1.33 12.99
C SER A 167 -16.86 -2.09 11.92
N GLY A 168 -16.39 -2.10 10.68
CA GLY A 168 -17.01 -2.83 9.57
C GLY A 168 -17.01 -4.36 9.78
N ASN A 169 -16.08 -4.87 10.56
CA ASN A 169 -16.00 -6.28 10.96
C ASN A 169 -16.58 -6.56 12.35
N ASN A 170 -17.32 -5.62 12.95
CA ASN A 170 -17.89 -5.72 14.31
C ASN A 170 -16.84 -5.96 15.41
N ILE A 171 -15.61 -5.56 15.17
CA ILE A 171 -14.51 -5.67 16.14
C ILE A 171 -14.48 -4.40 16.99
N LYS A 172 -14.72 -4.55 18.27
CA LYS A 172 -14.58 -3.44 19.24
C LYS A 172 -13.14 -3.30 19.67
N SER A 173 -12.62 -2.07 19.65
CA SER A 173 -11.27 -1.76 20.11
C SER A 173 -11.25 -0.47 20.92
N ALA A 174 -10.53 -0.51 22.05
CA ALA A 174 -10.36 0.66 22.92
C ALA A 174 -9.61 1.81 22.23
N MET A 175 -8.79 1.52 21.22
CA MET A 175 -8.09 2.56 20.45
C MET A 175 -9.02 3.42 19.60
N CYS A 176 -10.23 2.92 19.28
CA CYS A 176 -11.21 3.59 18.42
C CYS A 176 -12.28 4.37 19.20
N THR A 177 -12.27 4.31 20.53
CA THR A 177 -13.14 5.15 21.36
C THR A 177 -12.50 6.52 21.53
N LYS A 178 -13.24 7.57 21.15
CA LYS A 178 -12.89 8.98 21.42
C LYS A 178 -13.32 9.37 22.82
#